data_cd0c0f83dce6b37ce5e276a592622fb9
#
_entry.id   cd0c0f83dce6b37ce5e276a592622fb9
#
_cell.length_a   1.000
_cell.length_b   1.000
_cell.length_c   1.000
_cell.angle_alpha   90.00
_cell.angle_beta   90.00
_cell.angle_gamma   90.00
#
_symmetry.space_group_name_H-M   'P 1'
#
loop_
_entity.id
_entity.type
_entity.pdbx_description
1 polymer ?
#
loop_
_entity_poly.entity_id
_entity_poly.type
_entity_poly.pdbx_seq_one_letter_code
_entity_poly.pdbx_strand_id
1 'polypeptide(L)'
;MRKQGERGQTTVFFVLVLTGLLLLTAVGVEIGRIVYARGEVGKAADAAALAAASRIDVALYQETGEIRFLPDVYATAQEYASMNSAFLQRRNIGVAVTGITVDAGRHEVYVTVSANLSSLIPGILAFQGEYGVTGYSEAMMNGR
;
A
#
# COMPACT_ATOMS: atom_id res chain seq x y z
N MET A 1 -24.15 -53.81 -25.75
CA MET A 1 -22.82 -53.26 -25.42
C MET A 1 -23.02 -51.89 -24.73
N ARG A 2 -22.77 -51.79 -23.44
CA ARG A 2 -22.94 -50.54 -22.66
C ARG A 2 -21.79 -49.61 -22.93
N LYS A 3 -22.08 -48.39 -23.37
CA LYS A 3 -21.11 -47.27 -23.53
C LYS A 3 -20.56 -46.82 -22.17
N GLN A 4 -19.54 -47.51 -21.66
CA GLN A 4 -18.87 -47.13 -20.40
C GLN A 4 -17.88 -45.95 -20.56
N GLY A 5 -17.52 -45.57 -21.79
CA GLY A 5 -16.55 -44.51 -22.05
C GLY A 5 -17.04 -43.08 -21.80
N GLU A 6 -18.35 -42.82 -21.97
CA GLU A 6 -18.89 -41.45 -21.90
C GLU A 6 -18.99 -40.89 -20.47
N ARG A 7 -19.15 -41.75 -19.45
CA ARG A 7 -19.25 -41.32 -18.04
C ARG A 7 -17.93 -40.83 -17.46
N GLY A 8 -16.81 -41.43 -17.85
CA GLY A 8 -15.48 -41.03 -17.40
C GLY A 8 -15.05 -39.65 -17.95
N GLN A 9 -15.36 -39.39 -19.22
CA GLN A 9 -15.01 -38.14 -19.89
C GLN A 9 -15.71 -36.93 -19.26
N THR A 10 -16.98 -37.06 -18.91
CA THR A 10 -17.74 -35.97 -18.24
C THR A 10 -17.17 -35.66 -16.87
N THR A 11 -16.75 -36.65 -16.10
CA THR A 11 -16.14 -36.46 -14.79
C THR A 11 -14.81 -35.72 -14.87
N VAL A 12 -13.94 -36.12 -15.82
CA VAL A 12 -12.66 -35.46 -16.07
C VAL A 12 -12.87 -33.99 -16.46
N PHE A 13 -13.80 -33.74 -17.40
CA PHE A 13 -14.15 -32.38 -17.81
C PHE A 13 -14.64 -31.53 -16.63
N PHE A 14 -15.53 -32.07 -15.80
CA PHE A 14 -16.05 -31.37 -14.62
C PHE A 14 -14.94 -31.01 -13.61
N VAL A 15 -14.01 -31.95 -13.35
CA VAL A 15 -12.86 -31.69 -12.46
C VAL A 15 -11.97 -30.58 -13.00
N LEU A 16 -11.69 -30.59 -14.32
CA LEU A 16 -10.87 -29.53 -14.94
C LEU A 16 -11.55 -28.18 -14.86
N VAL A 17 -12.84 -28.08 -15.15
CA VAL A 17 -13.61 -26.83 -15.06
C VAL A 17 -13.66 -26.32 -13.62
N LEU A 18 -13.91 -27.20 -12.65
CA LEU A 18 -13.95 -26.84 -11.24
C LEU A 18 -12.58 -26.33 -10.76
N THR A 19 -11.50 -27.01 -11.14
CA THR A 19 -10.13 -26.58 -10.81
C THR A 19 -9.82 -25.21 -11.42
N GLY A 20 -10.18 -25.00 -12.69
CA GLY A 20 -10.02 -23.70 -13.35
C GLY A 20 -10.80 -22.58 -12.64
N LEU A 21 -12.03 -22.86 -12.22
CA LEU A 21 -12.85 -21.88 -11.48
C LEU A 21 -12.25 -21.54 -10.12
N LEU A 22 -11.73 -22.53 -9.40
CA LEU A 22 -11.04 -22.30 -8.12
C LEU A 22 -9.79 -21.45 -8.29
N LEU A 23 -8.99 -21.70 -9.33
CA LEU A 23 -7.81 -20.89 -9.62
C LEU A 23 -8.18 -19.43 -9.95
N LEU A 24 -9.21 -19.22 -10.78
CA LEU A 24 -9.70 -17.88 -11.09
C LEU A 24 -10.18 -17.15 -9.85
N THR A 25 -10.89 -17.82 -8.96
CA THR A 25 -11.35 -17.26 -7.69
C THR A 25 -10.16 -16.86 -6.80
N ALA A 26 -9.15 -17.73 -6.72
CA ALA A 26 -7.95 -17.45 -5.93
C ALA A 26 -7.19 -16.21 -6.44
N VAL A 27 -7.06 -16.06 -7.76
CA VAL A 27 -6.46 -14.87 -8.39
C VAL A 27 -7.30 -13.62 -8.09
N GLY A 28 -8.63 -13.72 -8.20
CA GLY A 28 -9.53 -12.60 -7.87
C GLY A 28 -9.38 -12.12 -6.43
N VAL A 29 -9.27 -13.03 -5.47
CA VAL A 29 -9.02 -12.71 -4.05
C VAL A 29 -7.67 -12.02 -3.87
N GLU A 30 -6.63 -12.52 -4.53
CA GLU A 30 -5.28 -11.92 -4.43
C GLU A 30 -5.26 -10.48 -4.95
N ILE A 31 -5.85 -10.25 -6.13
CA ILE A 31 -5.97 -8.90 -6.70
C ILE A 31 -6.75 -7.99 -5.74
N GLY A 32 -7.87 -8.45 -5.20
CA GLY A 32 -8.69 -7.70 -4.25
C GLY A 32 -7.89 -7.29 -3.01
N ARG A 33 -7.06 -8.18 -2.48
CA ARG A 33 -6.16 -7.89 -1.34
C ARG A 33 -5.15 -6.80 -1.67
N ILE A 34 -4.51 -6.87 -2.85
CA ILE A 34 -3.52 -5.88 -3.27
C ILE A 34 -4.17 -4.50 -3.42
N VAL A 35 -5.32 -4.42 -4.09
CA VAL A 35 -6.06 -3.17 -4.28
C VAL A 35 -6.48 -2.56 -2.93
N TYR A 36 -6.98 -3.39 -2.02
CA TYR A 36 -7.36 -2.93 -0.69
C TYR A 36 -6.15 -2.43 0.13
N ALA A 37 -5.05 -3.19 0.11
CA ALA A 37 -3.82 -2.80 0.80
C ALA A 37 -3.27 -1.46 0.26
N ARG A 38 -3.36 -1.25 -1.07
CA ARG A 38 -2.95 0.01 -1.70
C ARG A 38 -3.77 1.20 -1.16
N GLY A 39 -5.08 1.03 -0.99
CA GLY A 39 -5.93 2.05 -0.36
C GLY A 39 -5.53 2.35 1.09
N GLU A 40 -5.18 1.33 1.87
CA GLU A 40 -4.73 1.52 3.26
C GLU A 40 -3.36 2.20 3.35
N VAL A 41 -2.42 1.87 2.45
CA VAL A 41 -1.12 2.56 2.37
C VAL A 41 -1.31 4.02 1.93
N GLY A 42 -2.27 4.30 1.04
CA GLY A 42 -2.64 5.66 0.66
C GLY A 42 -3.10 6.50 1.87
N LYS A 43 -4.02 5.97 2.68
CA LYS A 43 -4.48 6.64 3.92
C LYS A 43 -3.32 6.91 4.90
N ALA A 44 -2.40 5.94 5.03
CA ALA A 44 -1.22 6.12 5.84
C ALA A 44 -0.29 7.22 5.31
N ALA A 45 -0.17 7.32 3.98
CA ALA A 45 0.60 8.39 3.32
C ALA A 45 -0.05 9.76 3.53
N ASP A 46 -1.38 9.87 3.43
CA ASP A 46 -2.12 11.11 3.70
C ASP A 46 -1.89 11.62 5.13
N ALA A 47 -1.99 10.72 6.11
CA ALA A 47 -1.74 11.05 7.50
C ALA A 47 -0.28 11.47 7.74
N ALA A 48 0.67 10.77 7.14
CA ALA A 48 2.10 11.09 7.23
C ALA A 48 2.43 12.43 6.58
N ALA A 49 1.80 12.77 5.44
CA ALA A 49 2.01 14.05 4.75
C ALA A 49 1.50 15.23 5.59
N LEU A 50 0.31 15.10 6.18
CA LEU A 50 -0.22 16.12 7.11
C LEU A 50 0.68 16.30 8.34
N ALA A 51 1.16 15.19 8.90
CA ALA A 51 2.07 15.21 10.03
C ALA A 51 3.41 15.88 9.67
N ALA A 52 3.99 15.53 8.51
CA ALA A 52 5.24 16.13 8.03
C ALA A 52 5.07 17.64 7.75
N ALA A 53 3.96 18.05 7.15
CA ALA A 53 3.65 19.46 6.88
C ALA A 53 3.54 20.31 8.18
N SER A 54 3.14 19.68 9.29
CA SER A 54 3.10 20.35 10.61
C SER A 54 4.48 20.50 11.27
N ARG A 55 5.52 19.85 10.74
CA ARG A 55 6.88 19.82 11.30
C ARG A 55 7.86 20.72 10.54
N ILE A 56 7.41 21.89 10.15
CA ILE A 56 8.22 22.92 9.51
C ILE A 56 8.70 23.88 10.59
N ASP A 57 9.93 24.36 10.47
CA ASP A 57 10.46 25.43 11.29
C ASP A 57 9.84 26.77 10.88
N VAL A 58 8.72 27.11 11.52
CA VAL A 58 7.95 28.30 11.22
C VAL A 58 8.76 29.58 11.55
N ALA A 59 9.63 29.54 12.57
CA ALA A 59 10.45 30.72 12.96
C ALA A 59 11.45 31.03 11.84
N LEU A 60 12.18 30.01 11.37
CA LEU A 60 13.11 30.16 10.25
C LEU A 60 12.40 30.62 8.96
N TYR A 61 11.22 30.04 8.68
CA TYR A 61 10.44 30.42 7.51
C TYR A 61 10.00 31.89 7.54
N GLN A 62 9.59 32.40 8.71
CA GLN A 62 9.19 33.80 8.87
C GLN A 62 10.35 34.77 8.75
N GLU A 63 11.56 34.38 9.16
CA GLU A 63 12.75 35.21 9.09
C GLU A 63 13.39 35.24 7.69
N THR A 64 13.46 34.10 7.04
CA THR A 64 14.29 33.92 5.83
C THR A 64 13.50 33.51 4.58
N GLY A 65 12.25 33.04 4.74
CA GLY A 65 11.47 32.40 3.67
C GLY A 65 11.96 30.99 3.30
N GLU A 66 12.95 30.46 4.04
CA GLU A 66 13.48 29.10 3.80
C GLU A 66 12.61 28.04 4.48
N ILE A 67 12.22 27.01 3.73
CA ILE A 67 11.45 25.89 4.27
C ILE A 67 12.41 24.82 4.76
N ARG A 68 12.41 24.59 6.07
CA ARG A 68 13.21 23.58 6.74
C ARG A 68 12.33 22.72 7.63
N PHE A 69 12.55 21.40 7.59
CA PHE A 69 11.89 20.49 8.53
C PHE A 69 12.59 20.47 9.89
N LEU A 70 11.80 20.28 10.93
CA LEU A 70 12.31 19.93 12.25
C LEU A 70 12.96 18.54 12.22
N PRO A 71 13.94 18.27 13.12
CA PRO A 71 14.69 17.00 13.12
C PRO A 71 13.82 15.75 13.31
N ASP A 72 12.64 15.87 13.90
CA ASP A 72 11.72 14.80 14.24
C ASP A 72 10.67 14.51 13.15
N VAL A 73 10.74 15.16 11.98
CA VAL A 73 9.75 15.04 10.90
C VAL A 73 9.52 13.59 10.47
N TYR A 74 10.59 12.82 10.29
CA TYR A 74 10.47 11.40 9.89
C TYR A 74 9.82 10.55 10.99
N ALA A 75 10.18 10.76 12.25
CA ALA A 75 9.61 10.03 13.38
C ALA A 75 8.12 10.33 13.51
N THR A 76 7.74 11.61 13.42
CA THR A 76 6.34 12.05 13.49
C THR A 76 5.54 11.50 12.30
N ALA A 77 6.04 11.62 11.08
CA ALA A 77 5.38 11.08 9.89
C ALA A 77 5.19 9.55 9.99
N GLN A 78 6.20 8.81 10.47
CA GLN A 78 6.14 7.37 10.67
C GLN A 78 5.11 6.98 11.74
N GLU A 79 5.02 7.72 12.83
CA GLU A 79 4.01 7.49 13.88
C GLU A 79 2.60 7.63 13.32
N TYR A 80 2.31 8.72 12.60
CA TYR A 80 1.00 8.96 12.01
C TYR A 80 0.65 7.96 10.89
N ALA A 81 1.63 7.56 10.07
CA ALA A 81 1.44 6.48 9.10
C ALA A 81 1.04 5.17 9.80
N SER A 82 1.71 4.84 10.89
CA SER A 82 1.43 3.62 11.67
C SER A 82 0.05 3.67 12.30
N MET A 83 -0.36 4.78 12.91
CA MET A 83 -1.69 4.95 13.50
C MET A 83 -2.82 4.76 12.47
N ASN A 84 -2.58 5.15 11.21
CA ASN A 84 -3.57 5.08 10.14
C ASN A 84 -3.49 3.81 9.27
N SER A 85 -2.68 2.83 9.67
CA SER A 85 -2.52 1.53 8.99
C SER A 85 -3.00 0.33 9.80
N ALA A 86 -3.96 0.50 10.70
CA ALA A 86 -4.42 -0.52 11.65
C ALA A 86 -4.86 -1.84 10.99
N PHE A 87 -5.42 -1.79 9.77
CA PHE A 87 -5.79 -2.98 9.02
C PHE A 87 -4.56 -3.79 8.58
N LEU A 88 -3.52 -3.13 8.11
CA LEU A 88 -2.27 -3.76 7.69
C LEU A 88 -1.54 -4.36 8.89
N GLN A 89 -1.48 -3.61 10.00
CA GLN A 89 -0.85 -4.05 11.25
C GLN A 89 -1.49 -5.32 11.82
N ARG A 90 -2.83 -5.43 11.78
CA ARG A 90 -3.54 -6.66 12.21
C ARG A 90 -3.17 -7.89 11.38
N ARG A 91 -2.52 -7.72 10.25
CA ARG A 91 -2.01 -8.77 9.36
C ARG A 91 -0.50 -8.88 9.38
N ASN A 92 0.16 -8.28 10.37
CA ASN A 92 1.62 -8.21 10.50
C ASN A 92 2.30 -7.55 9.28
N ILE A 93 1.62 -6.62 8.61
CA ILE A 93 2.17 -5.84 7.51
C ILE A 93 2.51 -4.46 8.05
N GLY A 94 3.82 -4.19 8.17
CA GLY A 94 4.31 -2.87 8.56
C GLY A 94 4.23 -1.87 7.40
N VAL A 95 4.04 -0.60 7.73
CA VAL A 95 4.21 0.52 6.81
C VAL A 95 5.47 1.29 7.17
N ALA A 96 6.19 1.77 6.17
CA ALA A 96 7.40 2.56 6.34
C ALA A 96 7.34 3.83 5.51
N VAL A 97 7.65 4.98 6.13
CA VAL A 97 7.88 6.23 5.42
C VAL A 97 9.25 6.15 4.75
N THR A 98 9.27 6.13 3.43
CA THR A 98 10.49 5.95 2.62
C THR A 98 11.04 7.24 2.03
N GLY A 99 10.24 8.30 2.00
CA GLY A 99 10.67 9.60 1.49
C GLY A 99 9.77 10.72 1.97
N ILE A 100 10.39 11.86 2.29
CA ILE A 100 9.72 13.13 2.54
C ILE A 100 10.46 14.19 1.72
N THR A 101 9.73 14.88 0.84
CA THR A 101 10.27 15.94 -0.01
C THR A 101 9.39 17.18 0.05
N VAL A 102 9.98 18.35 -0.24
CA VAL A 102 9.28 19.65 -0.26
C VAL A 102 9.35 20.24 -1.65
N ASP A 103 8.23 20.71 -2.15
CA ASP A 103 8.17 21.66 -3.25
C ASP A 103 7.98 23.08 -2.68
N ALA A 104 9.07 23.82 -2.58
CA ALA A 104 9.04 25.18 -2.05
C ALA A 104 8.24 26.13 -2.94
N GLY A 105 8.14 25.88 -4.25
CA GLY A 105 7.39 26.70 -5.19
C GLY A 105 5.87 26.57 -5.05
N ARG A 106 5.42 25.39 -4.65
CA ARG A 106 4.00 25.08 -4.43
C ARG A 106 3.59 25.13 -2.96
N HIS A 107 4.53 25.22 -2.05
CA HIS A 107 4.31 25.13 -0.59
C HIS A 107 3.66 23.77 -0.23
N GLU A 108 4.15 22.70 -0.82
CA GLU A 108 3.62 21.33 -0.66
C GLU A 108 4.70 20.40 -0.11
N VAL A 109 4.28 19.49 0.76
CA VAL A 109 5.09 18.38 1.28
C VAL A 109 4.61 17.09 0.64
N TYR A 110 5.51 16.34 0.03
CA TYR A 110 5.24 15.02 -0.55
C TYR A 110 5.81 13.94 0.35
N VAL A 111 4.99 12.96 0.68
CA VAL A 111 5.40 11.82 1.49
C VAL A 111 5.14 10.52 0.73
N THR A 112 6.15 9.65 0.76
CA THR A 112 6.07 8.30 0.20
C THR A 112 6.04 7.30 1.34
N VAL A 113 5.03 6.44 1.34
CA VAL A 113 4.90 5.33 2.29
C VAL A 113 4.88 4.02 1.53
N SER A 114 5.59 3.02 2.01
CA SER A 114 5.64 1.69 1.43
C SER A 114 5.21 0.61 2.42
N ALA A 115 4.67 -0.49 1.90
CA ALA A 115 4.38 -1.71 2.64
C ALA A 115 4.71 -2.93 1.78
N ASN A 116 5.20 -4.01 2.39
CA ASN A 116 5.46 -5.27 1.72
C ASN A 116 4.37 -6.28 2.05
N LEU A 117 3.69 -6.78 1.03
CA LEU A 117 2.66 -7.80 1.14
C LEU A 117 3.20 -9.16 0.69
N SER A 118 3.02 -10.19 1.50
CA SER A 118 3.25 -11.56 1.07
C SER A 118 2.09 -12.09 0.24
N SER A 119 2.39 -12.81 -0.85
CA SER A 119 1.38 -13.50 -1.64
C SER A 119 0.73 -14.63 -0.86
N LEU A 120 -0.59 -14.82 -1.00
CA LEU A 120 -1.30 -16.01 -0.49
C LEU A 120 -1.01 -17.26 -1.31
N ILE A 121 -0.61 -17.09 -2.57
CA ILE A 121 -0.43 -18.18 -3.53
C ILE A 121 0.95 -18.05 -4.19
N PRO A 122 2.03 -18.32 -3.43
CA PRO A 122 3.38 -18.25 -3.99
C PRO A 122 3.53 -19.29 -5.11
N GLY A 123 4.08 -18.87 -6.24
CA GLY A 123 4.37 -19.75 -7.39
C GLY A 123 3.24 -19.89 -8.41
N ILE A 124 2.03 -19.39 -8.18
CA ILE A 124 1.00 -19.26 -9.21
C ILE A 124 1.15 -17.89 -9.86
N LEU A 125 1.21 -17.83 -11.19
CA LEU A 125 1.35 -16.63 -12.03
C LEU A 125 2.69 -15.88 -11.90
N ALA A 126 3.80 -16.57 -11.64
CA ALA A 126 5.13 -15.98 -11.52
C ALA A 126 5.23 -14.83 -10.46
N PHE A 127 4.30 -14.75 -9.53
CA PHE A 127 4.37 -13.83 -8.42
C PHE A 127 5.48 -14.30 -7.45
N GLN A 128 6.54 -13.52 -7.38
CA GLN A 128 7.61 -13.73 -6.41
C GLN A 128 7.11 -13.28 -5.03
N GLY A 129 6.61 -14.17 -4.24
CA GLY A 129 6.32 -14.12 -2.79
C GLY A 129 5.98 -12.78 -2.09
N GLU A 130 6.48 -11.64 -2.55
CA GLU A 130 6.29 -10.33 -1.92
C GLU A 130 5.96 -9.23 -2.94
N TYR A 131 5.05 -8.34 -2.57
CA TYR A 131 4.68 -7.16 -3.36
C TYR A 131 4.99 -5.90 -2.58
N GLY A 132 5.75 -4.99 -3.18
CA GLY A 132 5.86 -3.61 -2.72
C GLY A 132 4.62 -2.82 -3.11
N VAL A 133 3.93 -2.26 -2.13
CA VAL A 133 2.83 -1.31 -2.35
C VAL A 133 3.28 0.05 -1.86
N THR A 134 3.16 1.07 -2.71
CA THR A 134 3.58 2.43 -2.39
C THR A 134 2.38 3.37 -2.48
N GLY A 135 2.22 4.22 -1.47
CA GLY A 135 1.28 5.34 -1.43
C GLY A 135 2.05 6.65 -1.50
N TYR A 136 1.51 7.60 -2.24
CA TYR A 136 2.00 8.99 -2.30
C TYR A 136 0.89 9.89 -1.80
N SER A 137 1.28 10.92 -1.04
CA SER A 137 0.37 11.99 -0.66
C SER A 137 1.09 13.31 -0.61
N GLU A 138 0.34 14.38 -0.77
CA GLU A 138 0.77 15.77 -0.67
C GLU A 138 -0.04 16.49 0.40
N ALA A 139 0.58 17.42 1.11
CA ALA A 139 -0.08 18.28 2.05
C ALA A 139 0.38 19.72 1.86
N MET A 140 -0.56 20.67 1.91
CA MET A 140 -0.24 22.10 1.86
C MET A 140 0.35 22.55 3.19
N MET A 141 1.41 23.35 3.10
CA MET A 141 2.00 24.01 4.23
C MET A 141 1.22 25.29 4.52
N ASN A 142 0.47 25.32 5.62
CA ASN A 142 -0.19 26.54 6.08
C ASN A 142 0.83 27.42 6.86
N GLY A 143 1.49 28.30 6.15
CA GLY A 143 2.24 29.40 6.74
C GLY A 143 1.29 30.54 7.14
N ARG A 144 0.62 30.44 8.31
CA ARG A 144 -0.01 31.58 8.98
C ARG A 144 0.78 31.97 10.19
#